data_d861a26c73227c8f85e00c15d5c06025
#
_entry.id   d861a26c73227c8f85e00c15d5c06025
#
_cell.length_a   1.000
_cell.length_b   1.000
_cell.length_c   1.000
_cell.angle_alpha   90.00
_cell.angle_beta   90.00
_cell.angle_gamma   90.00
#
_symmetry.space_group_name_H-M   'P 1'
#
loop_
_entity.id
_entity.type
_entity.pdbx_description
1 polymer ?
#
loop_
_entity_poly.entity_id
_entity_poly.type
_entity_poly.pdbx_seq_one_letter_code
_entity_poly.pdbx_strand_id
1 'polypeptide(L)'
;MSYVERAKSVMRRHAENPLPISAIADGLGISAPYFSRLFTASEGVSPSVFYLRVRLEHAAGRLCEGAALIDVALDHGFESQQTFTRAFKSVFGIPPGQFRKINSREGKMTETDVQVRMNTPILLRVPASKYVGRSVRIGASPGSSPEQAWRQLDGRDTIAGEVSGHSYGICFDAAEDGSHVYMAAVRAAMSDDESLGWDTIIIPEQVYLSIEQWMPRHDFVSHLKAGLEEIWVRILPASGFEVSPGPVIEVYPDALVAGQTEGWLTHLVPISASN
;
A
#
# COMPACT_ATOMS: atom_id res chain seq x y z
N MET A 1 12.76 -4.61 16.61
CA MET A 1 11.78 -5.13 15.64
C MET A 1 10.59 -5.65 16.43
N SER A 2 9.39 -5.11 16.19
CA SER A 2 8.16 -5.48 16.91
C SER A 2 7.73 -6.93 16.60
N TYR A 3 6.86 -7.51 17.44
CA TYR A 3 6.29 -8.83 17.16
C TYR A 3 5.55 -8.86 15.82
N VAL A 4 4.85 -7.77 15.47
CA VAL A 4 4.12 -7.64 14.21
C VAL A 4 5.06 -7.64 13.02
N GLU A 5 6.13 -6.87 13.04
CA GLU A 5 7.13 -6.84 11.96
C GLU A 5 7.83 -8.18 11.78
N ARG A 6 8.14 -8.87 12.87
CA ARG A 6 8.69 -10.24 12.81
C ARG A 6 7.69 -11.21 12.17
N ALA A 7 6.42 -11.12 12.54
CA ALA A 7 5.36 -11.94 11.94
C ALA A 7 5.22 -11.67 10.45
N LYS A 8 5.17 -10.40 10.03
CA LYS A 8 5.08 -10.01 8.61
C LYS A 8 6.26 -10.57 7.80
N SER A 9 7.46 -10.51 8.35
CA SER A 9 8.66 -11.10 7.72
C SER A 9 8.54 -12.63 7.58
N VAL A 10 8.00 -13.33 8.59
CA VAL A 10 7.75 -14.77 8.52
C VAL A 10 6.69 -15.09 7.46
N MET A 11 5.56 -14.37 7.45
CA MET A 11 4.48 -14.55 6.48
C MET A 11 4.97 -14.37 5.03
N ARG A 12 5.78 -13.34 4.77
CA ARG A 12 6.33 -13.11 3.42
C ARG A 12 7.27 -14.24 2.99
N ARG A 13 8.14 -14.73 3.89
CA ARG A 13 9.04 -15.85 3.58
C ARG A 13 8.32 -17.17 3.33
N HIS A 14 7.14 -17.34 3.91
CA HIS A 14 6.30 -18.52 3.79
C HIS A 14 5.05 -18.25 2.95
N ALA A 15 5.13 -17.37 1.95
CA ALA A 15 4.04 -17.14 1.02
C ALA A 15 3.73 -18.40 0.20
N GLU A 16 4.76 -19.15 -0.19
CA GLU A 16 4.68 -20.55 -0.60
C GLU A 16 4.76 -21.45 0.64
N ASN A 17 4.03 -22.52 0.67
CA ASN A 17 3.94 -23.46 1.82
C ASN A 17 3.58 -22.74 3.14
N PRO A 18 2.39 -22.15 3.24
CA PRO A 18 2.04 -21.28 4.34
C PRO A 18 1.95 -22.01 5.68
N LEU A 19 2.50 -21.37 6.70
CA LEU A 19 2.40 -21.83 8.08
C LEU A 19 1.02 -21.47 8.68
N PRO A 20 0.45 -22.27 9.57
CA PRO A 20 -0.73 -21.86 10.33
C PRO A 20 -0.38 -20.65 11.23
N ILE A 21 -1.37 -19.80 11.48
CA ILE A 21 -1.21 -18.60 12.31
C ILE A 21 -0.73 -18.94 13.72
N SER A 22 -1.16 -20.08 14.27
CA SER A 22 -0.69 -20.58 15.56
C SER A 22 0.82 -20.83 15.57
N ALA A 23 1.35 -21.49 14.53
CA ALA A 23 2.79 -21.73 14.42
C ALA A 23 3.61 -20.45 14.31
N ILE A 24 3.07 -19.42 13.66
CA ILE A 24 3.71 -18.10 13.61
C ILE A 24 3.73 -17.48 15.01
N ALA A 25 2.63 -17.52 15.75
CA ALA A 25 2.54 -17.01 17.11
C ALA A 25 3.48 -17.76 18.07
N ASP A 26 3.52 -19.09 17.97
CA ASP A 26 4.40 -19.96 18.77
C ASP A 26 5.90 -19.62 18.48
N GLY A 27 6.25 -19.42 17.22
CA GLY A 27 7.60 -18.99 16.83
C GLY A 27 7.99 -17.60 17.34
N LEU A 28 7.02 -16.78 17.74
CA LEU A 28 7.21 -15.48 18.38
C LEU A 28 7.19 -15.58 19.92
N GLY A 29 6.88 -16.73 20.49
CA GLY A 29 6.78 -16.95 21.94
C GLY A 29 5.53 -16.34 22.59
N ILE A 30 4.44 -16.17 21.83
CA ILE A 30 3.18 -15.58 22.30
C ILE A 30 1.98 -16.44 21.89
N SER A 31 0.88 -16.34 22.65
CA SER A 31 -0.34 -17.08 22.31
C SER A 31 -1.01 -16.55 21.05
N ALA A 32 -1.63 -17.44 20.24
CA ALA A 32 -2.33 -17.05 19.01
C ALA A 32 -3.45 -16.00 19.23
N PRO A 33 -4.27 -16.07 20.32
CA PRO A 33 -5.25 -15.03 20.60
C PRO A 33 -4.62 -13.67 20.93
N TYR A 34 -3.50 -13.65 21.66
CA TYR A 34 -2.77 -12.41 21.94
C TYR A 34 -2.15 -11.83 20.66
N PHE A 35 -1.51 -12.69 19.88
CA PHE A 35 -0.96 -12.31 18.57
C PHE A 35 -2.02 -11.69 17.66
N SER A 36 -3.19 -12.32 17.53
CA SER A 36 -4.28 -11.83 16.68
C SER A 36 -4.76 -10.44 17.10
N ARG A 37 -4.92 -10.20 18.40
CA ARG A 37 -5.31 -8.87 18.92
C ARG A 37 -4.23 -7.82 18.65
N LEU A 38 -2.98 -8.15 18.96
CA LEU A 38 -1.84 -7.25 18.75
C LEU A 38 -1.68 -6.88 17.26
N PHE A 39 -1.75 -7.89 16.38
CA PHE A 39 -1.63 -7.71 14.95
C PHE A 39 -2.77 -6.87 14.38
N THR A 40 -4.02 -7.17 14.78
CA THR A 40 -5.19 -6.41 14.31
C THR A 40 -5.17 -4.97 14.81
N ALA A 41 -4.70 -4.74 16.04
CA ALA A 41 -4.55 -3.38 16.58
C ALA A 41 -3.48 -2.57 15.81
N SER A 42 -2.42 -3.23 15.32
CA SER A 42 -1.35 -2.58 14.56
C SER A 42 -1.70 -2.38 13.07
N GLU A 43 -2.23 -3.42 12.41
CA GLU A 43 -2.40 -3.45 10.96
C GLU A 43 -3.84 -3.13 10.50
N GLY A 44 -4.80 -3.07 11.41
CA GLY A 44 -6.22 -2.84 11.10
C GLY A 44 -6.95 -4.05 10.53
N VAL A 45 -6.23 -5.15 10.24
CA VAL A 45 -6.77 -6.40 9.69
C VAL A 45 -6.25 -7.59 10.46
N SER A 46 -7.01 -8.72 10.46
CA SER A 46 -6.55 -9.92 11.14
C SER A 46 -5.30 -10.52 10.48
N PRO A 47 -4.45 -11.25 11.24
CA PRO A 47 -3.28 -11.94 10.68
C PRO A 47 -3.62 -12.86 9.51
N SER A 48 -4.76 -13.54 9.58
CA SER A 48 -5.21 -14.46 8.51
C SER A 48 -5.55 -13.73 7.22
N VAL A 49 -6.21 -12.57 7.32
CA VAL A 49 -6.54 -11.73 6.15
C VAL A 49 -5.27 -11.14 5.55
N PHE A 50 -4.38 -10.62 6.37
CA PHE A 50 -3.07 -10.12 5.92
C PHE A 50 -2.26 -11.21 5.22
N TYR A 51 -2.18 -12.40 5.84
CA TYR A 51 -1.40 -13.49 5.28
C TYR A 51 -2.01 -14.06 3.99
N LEU A 52 -3.34 -14.16 3.92
CA LEU A 52 -4.02 -14.52 2.67
C LEU A 52 -3.64 -13.57 1.54
N ARG A 53 -3.61 -12.26 1.82
CA ARG A 53 -3.19 -11.25 0.87
C ARG A 53 -1.75 -11.47 0.40
N VAL A 54 -0.80 -11.63 1.32
CA VAL A 54 0.62 -11.90 1.02
C VAL A 54 0.78 -13.14 0.11
N ARG A 55 0.05 -14.21 0.40
CA ARG A 55 0.06 -15.45 -0.40
C ARG A 55 -0.45 -15.20 -1.83
N LEU A 56 -1.56 -14.47 -1.96
CA LEU A 56 -2.15 -14.16 -3.26
C LEU A 56 -1.31 -13.20 -4.08
N GLU A 57 -0.65 -12.23 -3.45
CA GLU A 57 0.30 -11.32 -4.10
C GLU A 57 1.51 -12.10 -4.67
N HIS A 58 2.07 -13.00 -3.90
CA HIS A 58 3.16 -13.87 -4.36
C HIS A 58 2.71 -14.79 -5.51
N ALA A 59 1.51 -15.38 -5.38
CA ALA A 59 0.89 -16.21 -6.41
C ALA A 59 0.69 -15.45 -7.73
N ALA A 60 0.30 -14.16 -7.64
CA ALA A 60 0.12 -13.30 -8.80
C ALA A 60 1.43 -13.12 -9.58
N GLY A 61 2.56 -12.93 -8.91
CA GLY A 61 3.89 -12.90 -9.53
C GLY A 61 4.20 -14.20 -10.30
N ARG A 62 3.99 -15.36 -9.65
CA ARG A 62 4.21 -16.68 -10.26
C ARG A 62 3.34 -16.93 -11.51
N LEU A 63 2.10 -16.41 -11.50
CA LEU A 63 1.21 -16.50 -12.68
C LEU A 63 1.75 -15.68 -13.84
N CYS A 64 2.32 -14.51 -13.60
CA CYS A 64 2.93 -13.66 -14.62
C CYS A 64 4.19 -14.30 -15.23
N GLU A 65 4.94 -15.09 -14.45
CA GLU A 65 6.09 -15.88 -14.89
C GLU A 65 5.70 -17.10 -15.73
N GLY A 66 4.39 -17.36 -15.91
CA GLY A 66 3.90 -18.45 -16.76
C GLY A 66 3.64 -19.76 -16.03
N ALA A 67 3.72 -19.80 -14.70
CA ALA A 67 3.45 -21.01 -13.92
C ALA A 67 2.00 -21.50 -14.13
N ALA A 68 1.79 -22.81 -14.08
CA ALA A 68 0.47 -23.40 -14.23
C ALA A 68 -0.43 -23.02 -13.04
N LEU A 69 -1.69 -22.67 -13.33
CA LEU A 69 -2.63 -22.17 -12.33
C LEU A 69 -2.85 -23.14 -11.15
N ILE A 70 -2.86 -24.44 -11.45
CA ILE A 70 -3.05 -25.48 -10.43
C ILE A 70 -1.83 -25.57 -9.51
N ASP A 71 -0.62 -25.50 -10.06
CA ASP A 71 0.61 -25.58 -9.29
C ASP A 71 0.74 -24.37 -8.37
N VAL A 72 0.47 -23.16 -8.91
CA VAL A 72 0.44 -21.93 -8.11
C VAL A 72 -0.58 -22.02 -6.97
N ALA A 73 -1.77 -22.58 -7.22
CA ALA A 73 -2.77 -22.76 -6.17
C ALA A 73 -2.28 -23.67 -5.05
N LEU A 74 -1.70 -24.81 -5.40
CA LEU A 74 -1.20 -25.81 -4.44
C LEU A 74 0.00 -25.28 -3.65
N ASP A 75 0.98 -24.68 -4.32
CA ASP A 75 2.18 -24.08 -3.71
C ASP A 75 1.82 -23.00 -2.68
N HIS A 76 0.72 -22.28 -2.91
CA HIS A 76 0.24 -21.26 -1.99
C HIS A 76 -0.79 -21.77 -0.98
N GLY A 77 -0.87 -23.10 -0.79
CA GLY A 77 -1.68 -23.73 0.25
C GLY A 77 -3.20 -23.66 0.04
N PHE A 78 -3.65 -23.63 -1.21
CA PHE A 78 -5.06 -23.80 -1.55
C PHE A 78 -5.34 -25.27 -1.90
N GLU A 79 -6.44 -25.79 -1.39
CA GLU A 79 -6.84 -27.19 -1.60
C GLU A 79 -7.23 -27.49 -3.05
N SER A 80 -7.60 -26.45 -3.82
CA SER A 80 -7.99 -26.59 -5.22
C SER A 80 -7.82 -25.29 -5.98
N GLN A 81 -7.71 -25.44 -7.31
CA GLN A 81 -7.73 -24.26 -8.24
C GLN A 81 -9.02 -23.44 -8.10
N GLN A 82 -10.15 -24.05 -7.75
CA GLN A 82 -11.42 -23.34 -7.58
C GLN A 82 -11.39 -22.45 -6.33
N THR A 83 -10.88 -22.95 -5.21
CA THR A 83 -10.75 -22.21 -3.95
C THR A 83 -9.80 -21.04 -4.14
N PHE A 84 -8.66 -21.29 -4.81
CA PHE A 84 -7.71 -20.27 -5.20
C PHE A 84 -8.36 -19.20 -6.08
N THR A 85 -9.07 -19.60 -7.16
CA THR A 85 -9.71 -18.67 -8.09
C THR A 85 -10.72 -17.74 -7.38
N ARG A 86 -11.51 -18.28 -6.44
CA ARG A 86 -12.45 -17.45 -5.65
C ARG A 86 -11.72 -16.45 -4.76
N ALA A 87 -10.71 -16.93 -4.02
CA ALA A 87 -9.90 -16.06 -3.15
C ALA A 87 -9.14 -15.00 -3.97
N PHE A 88 -8.56 -15.40 -5.09
CA PHE A 88 -7.87 -14.49 -6.00
C PHE A 88 -8.80 -13.41 -6.55
N LYS A 89 -9.98 -13.81 -7.05
CA LYS A 89 -10.98 -12.86 -7.56
C LYS A 89 -11.50 -11.92 -6.46
N SER A 90 -11.65 -12.41 -5.21
CA SER A 90 -12.09 -11.53 -4.11
C SER A 90 -11.07 -10.45 -3.74
N VAL A 91 -9.78 -10.69 -3.98
CA VAL A 91 -8.70 -9.74 -3.68
C VAL A 91 -8.36 -8.88 -4.90
N PHE A 92 -8.29 -9.46 -6.09
CA PHE A 92 -7.85 -8.78 -7.32
C PHE A 92 -8.99 -8.34 -8.24
N GLY A 93 -10.24 -8.60 -7.88
CA GLY A 93 -11.41 -8.24 -8.69
C GLY A 93 -11.64 -9.10 -9.93
N ILE A 94 -10.61 -9.74 -10.47
CA ILE A 94 -10.63 -10.56 -11.69
C ILE A 94 -10.08 -11.98 -11.46
N PRO A 95 -10.50 -12.97 -12.25
CA PRO A 95 -9.97 -14.33 -12.17
C PRO A 95 -8.48 -14.39 -12.53
N PRO A 96 -7.69 -15.34 -11.93
CA PRO A 96 -6.25 -15.44 -12.15
C PRO A 96 -5.86 -15.69 -13.61
N GLY A 97 -6.68 -16.40 -14.40
CA GLY A 97 -6.43 -16.60 -15.82
C GLY A 97 -6.58 -15.34 -16.65
N GLN A 98 -7.53 -14.48 -16.31
CA GLN A 98 -7.70 -13.16 -16.92
C GLN A 98 -6.56 -12.23 -16.49
N PHE A 99 -6.21 -12.24 -15.22
CA PHE A 99 -5.07 -11.52 -14.65
C PHE A 99 -3.78 -11.83 -15.41
N ARG A 100 -3.45 -13.12 -15.63
CA ARG A 100 -2.29 -13.54 -16.40
C ARG A 100 -2.30 -12.99 -17.83
N LYS A 101 -3.45 -13.02 -18.53
CA LYS A 101 -3.56 -12.51 -19.91
C LYS A 101 -3.28 -11.01 -20.01
N ILE A 102 -3.68 -10.25 -19.00
CA ILE A 102 -3.46 -8.80 -18.95
C ILE A 102 -1.98 -8.49 -18.70
N ASN A 103 -1.34 -9.24 -17.80
CA ASN A 103 0.02 -8.98 -17.34
C ASN A 103 1.12 -9.75 -18.10
N SER A 104 0.78 -10.72 -18.95
CA SER A 104 1.74 -11.45 -19.80
C SER A 104 1.98 -10.80 -21.17
N ARG A 105 1.44 -9.62 -21.43
CA ARG A 105 1.77 -8.87 -22.65
C ARG A 105 3.09 -8.14 -22.43
N GLU A 106 4.17 -8.77 -22.89
CA GLU A 106 5.48 -8.16 -23.06
C GLU A 106 5.37 -6.89 -23.92
N GLY A 107 5.29 -5.74 -23.27
CA GLY A 107 5.59 -4.48 -23.92
C GLY A 107 7.11 -4.41 -24.12
N LYS A 108 7.56 -4.40 -25.37
CA LYS A 108 8.96 -4.11 -25.71
C LYS A 108 9.31 -2.73 -25.14
N MET A 109 10.23 -2.71 -24.18
CA MET A 109 10.78 -1.49 -23.59
C MET A 109 11.92 -0.94 -24.47
N THR A 110 11.97 0.38 -24.60
CA THR A 110 13.10 1.11 -25.16
C THR A 110 14.08 1.50 -24.04
N GLU A 111 15.37 1.50 -24.33
CA GLU A 111 16.53 1.51 -23.41
C GLU A 111 16.72 2.78 -22.54
N THR A 112 15.74 3.65 -22.39
CA THR A 112 15.87 4.93 -21.65
C THR A 112 14.90 5.09 -20.47
N ASP A 113 14.07 4.09 -20.16
CA ASP A 113 13.03 4.23 -19.14
C ASP A 113 13.50 3.68 -17.78
N VAL A 114 13.28 4.48 -16.74
CA VAL A 114 13.41 4.06 -15.34
C VAL A 114 12.57 2.82 -15.14
N GLN A 115 13.21 1.70 -14.79
CA GLN A 115 12.53 0.42 -14.61
C GLN A 115 11.64 0.48 -13.36
N VAL A 116 10.33 0.72 -13.54
CA VAL A 116 9.37 0.76 -12.46
C VAL A 116 8.93 -0.65 -12.11
N ARG A 117 9.19 -1.06 -10.88
CA ARG A 117 8.73 -2.34 -10.35
C ARG A 117 7.52 -2.11 -9.47
N MET A 118 6.38 -2.68 -9.87
CA MET A 118 5.12 -2.58 -9.13
C MET A 118 4.55 -3.96 -8.81
N ASN A 119 3.86 -4.05 -7.67
CA ASN A 119 3.02 -5.19 -7.37
C ASN A 119 1.64 -5.02 -8.03
N THR A 120 0.90 -6.11 -8.08
CA THR A 120 -0.45 -6.09 -8.61
C THR A 120 -1.37 -5.25 -7.73
N PRO A 121 -2.16 -4.36 -8.35
CA PRO A 121 -3.14 -3.56 -7.63
C PRO A 121 -4.20 -4.42 -6.92
N ILE A 122 -4.59 -4.00 -5.73
CA ILE A 122 -5.63 -4.66 -4.96
C ILE A 122 -6.66 -3.65 -4.47
N LEU A 123 -7.89 -4.12 -4.23
CA LEU A 123 -8.90 -3.34 -3.55
C LEU A 123 -8.68 -3.36 -2.05
N LEU A 124 -8.61 -2.18 -1.45
CA LEU A 124 -8.43 -2.00 -0.02
C LEU A 124 -9.52 -1.07 0.53
N ARG A 125 -10.30 -1.55 1.49
CA ARG A 125 -11.18 -0.68 2.28
C ARG A 125 -10.37 -0.12 3.45
N VAL A 126 -10.19 1.20 3.45
CA VAL A 126 -9.47 1.92 4.52
C VAL A 126 -10.52 2.50 5.46
N PRO A 127 -10.51 2.17 6.75
CA PRO A 127 -11.43 2.74 7.72
C PRO A 127 -11.20 4.24 7.91
N ALA A 128 -12.19 4.93 8.44
CA ALA A 128 -12.06 6.34 8.79
C ALA A 128 -10.79 6.56 9.63
N SER A 129 -9.97 7.51 9.23
CA SER A 129 -8.65 7.73 9.81
C SER A 129 -8.35 9.22 9.96
N LYS A 130 -7.71 9.58 11.07
CA LYS A 130 -7.20 10.93 11.33
C LYS A 130 -5.72 11.00 11.01
N TYR A 131 -5.34 12.03 10.27
CA TYR A 131 -3.95 12.32 9.95
C TYR A 131 -3.58 13.71 10.44
N VAL A 132 -2.37 13.85 10.96
CA VAL A 132 -1.83 15.08 11.54
C VAL A 132 -0.45 15.34 10.95
N GLY A 133 -0.20 16.57 10.49
CA GLY A 133 1.07 16.86 9.81
C GLY A 133 1.22 18.30 9.35
N ARG A 134 1.88 18.51 8.20
CA ARG A 134 2.10 19.81 7.57
C ARG A 134 1.65 19.80 6.13
N SER A 135 0.92 20.84 5.75
CA SER A 135 0.36 21.00 4.40
C SER A 135 1.04 22.10 3.62
N VAL A 136 1.19 21.88 2.33
CA VAL A 136 1.70 22.88 1.37
C VAL A 136 0.81 22.83 0.13
N ARG A 137 0.40 24.00 -0.42
CA ARG A 137 -0.29 24.03 -1.70
C ARG A 137 0.73 23.98 -2.83
N ILE A 138 0.69 22.92 -3.61
CA ILE A 138 1.55 22.67 -4.76
C ILE A 138 0.93 23.33 -6.01
N GLY A 139 1.75 23.94 -6.85
CA GLY A 139 1.31 24.58 -8.11
C GLY A 139 0.87 26.03 -7.97
N ALA A 140 0.52 26.51 -6.77
CA ALA A 140 0.05 27.88 -6.56
C ALA A 140 1.18 28.92 -6.61
N SER A 141 2.42 28.52 -6.36
CA SER A 141 3.59 29.41 -6.36
C SER A 141 4.82 28.69 -6.93
N PRO A 142 5.70 29.41 -7.66
CA PRO A 142 6.97 28.85 -8.09
C PRO A 142 7.79 28.34 -6.90
N GLY A 143 8.27 27.08 -6.96
CA GLY A 143 9.10 26.46 -5.93
C GLY A 143 8.35 25.77 -4.80
N SER A 144 7.01 25.75 -4.81
CA SER A 144 6.26 24.90 -3.88
C SER A 144 6.47 23.42 -4.22
N SER A 145 6.83 22.62 -3.22
CA SER A 145 7.11 21.20 -3.43
C SER A 145 6.76 20.36 -2.19
N PRO A 146 6.49 19.06 -2.36
CA PRO A 146 6.25 18.13 -1.25
C PRO A 146 7.35 18.11 -0.20
N GLU A 147 8.61 18.31 -0.59
CA GLU A 147 9.74 18.31 0.35
C GLU A 147 9.63 19.39 1.44
N GLN A 148 8.89 20.47 1.19
CA GLN A 148 8.66 21.50 2.21
C GLN A 148 7.82 20.95 3.37
N ALA A 149 6.75 20.20 3.06
CA ALA A 149 5.90 19.57 4.06
C ALA A 149 6.68 18.51 4.85
N TRP A 150 7.47 17.68 4.17
CA TRP A 150 8.31 16.65 4.79
C TRP A 150 9.34 17.25 5.74
N ARG A 151 10.08 18.28 5.33
CA ARG A 151 11.08 18.95 6.20
C ARG A 151 10.45 19.54 7.46
N GLN A 152 9.21 20.04 7.39
CA GLN A 152 8.50 20.56 8.55
C GLN A 152 7.99 19.43 9.45
N LEU A 153 7.67 18.27 8.88
CA LEU A 153 7.28 17.09 9.64
C LEU A 153 8.48 16.44 10.33
N ASP A 154 9.64 16.35 9.68
CA ASP A 154 10.87 15.70 10.20
C ASP A 154 11.44 16.42 11.42
N GLY A 155 11.28 17.76 11.51
CA GLY A 155 11.71 18.57 12.65
C GLY A 155 10.78 18.53 13.86
N ARG A 156 9.79 17.63 13.89
CA ARG A 156 8.76 17.59 14.92
C ARG A 156 9.23 16.97 16.23
N ASP A 157 8.73 17.53 17.33
CA ASP A 157 8.55 16.78 18.57
C ASP A 157 7.41 15.76 18.40
N THR A 158 7.30 14.79 19.30
CA THR A 158 6.27 13.73 19.24
C THR A 158 4.87 14.32 19.07
N ILE A 159 4.14 13.85 18.04
CA ILE A 159 2.73 14.21 17.85
C ILE A 159 1.88 13.38 18.82
N ALA A 160 1.00 14.06 19.57
CA ALA A 160 0.11 13.39 20.51
C ALA A 160 -0.81 12.39 19.78
N GLY A 161 -0.90 11.17 20.32
CA GLY A 161 -1.73 10.11 19.73
C GLY A 161 -1.21 9.52 18.43
N GLU A 162 0.05 9.79 18.05
CA GLU A 162 0.66 9.20 16.84
C GLU A 162 0.63 7.67 16.89
N VAL A 163 0.13 7.08 15.81
CA VAL A 163 0.18 5.63 15.56
C VAL A 163 1.41 5.36 14.71
N SER A 164 2.47 4.86 15.32
CA SER A 164 3.78 4.65 14.72
C SER A 164 3.81 3.62 13.58
N GLY A 165 4.84 3.67 12.77
CA GLY A 165 5.21 2.65 11.78
C GLY A 165 5.13 3.11 10.33
N HIS A 166 4.44 4.21 10.02
CA HIS A 166 4.32 4.77 8.67
C HIS A 166 4.16 6.28 8.71
N SER A 167 4.73 6.93 7.72
CA SER A 167 4.43 8.31 7.38
C SER A 167 3.60 8.37 6.09
N TYR A 168 2.88 9.45 5.88
CA TYR A 168 1.90 9.55 4.81
C TYR A 168 2.10 10.83 4.00
N GLY A 169 2.08 10.71 2.66
CA GLY A 169 1.90 11.82 1.75
C GLY A 169 0.43 11.84 1.29
N ILE A 170 -0.28 12.92 1.50
CA ILE A 170 -1.72 12.99 1.22
C ILE A 170 -1.98 14.13 0.24
N CYS A 171 -2.50 13.82 -0.96
CA CYS A 171 -2.90 14.78 -1.97
C CYS A 171 -4.41 14.97 -1.97
N PHE A 172 -4.87 16.20 -1.78
CA PHE A 172 -6.31 16.53 -1.75
C PHE A 172 -6.56 17.97 -2.20
N ASP A 173 -7.80 18.39 -2.27
CA ASP A 173 -8.22 19.75 -2.64
C ASP A 173 -7.59 20.22 -3.96
N ALA A 174 -7.72 19.37 -5.01
CA ALA A 174 -7.28 19.72 -6.35
C ALA A 174 -8.17 20.81 -6.94
N ALA A 175 -7.55 21.88 -7.44
CA ALA A 175 -8.24 22.99 -8.09
C ALA A 175 -8.18 22.87 -9.63
N GLU A 176 -9.03 23.63 -10.34
CA GLU A 176 -9.09 23.64 -11.81
C GLU A 176 -7.79 24.11 -12.47
N ASP A 177 -6.98 24.93 -11.78
CA ASP A 177 -5.67 25.40 -12.24
C ASP A 177 -4.56 24.34 -12.10
N GLY A 178 -4.90 23.12 -11.63
CA GLY A 178 -3.98 22.02 -11.39
C GLY A 178 -3.24 22.11 -10.05
N SER A 179 -3.49 23.14 -9.25
CA SER A 179 -2.95 23.20 -7.89
C SER A 179 -3.68 22.22 -6.97
N HIS A 180 -2.97 21.73 -5.97
CA HIS A 180 -3.53 20.82 -4.95
C HIS A 180 -2.81 20.99 -3.63
N VAL A 181 -3.41 20.50 -2.55
CA VAL A 181 -2.74 20.44 -1.25
C VAL A 181 -2.01 19.12 -1.14
N TYR A 182 -0.72 19.17 -0.78
CA TYR A 182 0.07 18.04 -0.35
C TYR A 182 0.35 18.14 1.15
N MET A 183 0.06 17.11 1.90
CA MET A 183 0.27 17.02 3.33
C MET A 183 1.22 15.86 3.65
N ALA A 184 2.35 16.17 4.29
CA ALA A 184 3.18 15.16 4.95
C ALA A 184 2.63 14.94 6.36
N ALA A 185 2.29 13.70 6.71
CA ALA A 185 1.51 13.42 7.91
C ALA A 185 1.89 12.08 8.56
N VAL A 186 1.45 11.93 9.81
CA VAL A 186 1.35 10.64 10.51
C VAL A 186 -0.10 10.35 10.84
N ARG A 187 -0.43 9.06 11.00
CA ARG A 187 -1.76 8.68 11.48
C ARG A 187 -1.86 8.90 12.97
N ALA A 188 -2.95 9.48 13.43
CA ALA A 188 -3.21 9.74 14.84
C ALA A 188 -4.48 9.04 15.31
N ALA A 189 -4.62 8.90 16.63
CA ALA A 189 -5.85 8.40 17.23
C ALA A 189 -7.03 9.35 16.95
N MET A 190 -8.24 8.80 16.85
CA MET A 190 -9.47 9.55 16.60
C MET A 190 -9.97 10.35 17.83
N SER A 191 -9.18 10.44 18.90
CA SER A 191 -9.51 11.23 20.09
C SER A 191 -9.60 12.72 19.76
N ASP A 192 -10.40 13.45 20.54
CA ASP A 192 -10.67 14.88 20.34
C ASP A 192 -9.50 15.81 20.71
N ASP A 193 -8.36 15.27 21.09
CA ASP A 193 -7.17 16.06 21.39
C ASP A 193 -6.73 16.87 20.17
N GLU A 194 -6.90 18.17 20.26
CA GLU A 194 -6.40 19.13 19.27
C GLU A 194 -4.87 19.01 19.20
N SER A 195 -4.38 18.62 18.04
CA SER A 195 -2.96 18.65 17.74
C SER A 195 -2.53 20.11 17.53
N LEU A 196 -2.41 20.86 18.63
CA LEU A 196 -2.14 22.29 18.63
C LEU A 196 -0.96 22.64 17.70
N GLY A 197 -1.26 23.49 16.72
CA GLY A 197 -0.26 23.97 15.77
C GLY A 197 0.07 23.04 14.60
N TRP A 198 -0.62 21.90 14.46
CA TRP A 198 -0.52 20.99 13.32
C TRP A 198 -1.76 21.02 12.45
N ASP A 199 -1.58 20.78 11.15
CA ASP A 199 -2.71 20.56 10.24
C ASP A 199 -3.30 19.18 10.49
N THR A 200 -4.61 19.09 10.40
CA THR A 200 -5.35 17.84 10.64
C THR A 200 -6.34 17.58 9.52
N ILE A 201 -6.40 16.34 9.03
CA ILE A 201 -7.43 15.87 8.12
C ILE A 201 -8.02 14.57 8.64
N ILE A 202 -9.36 14.45 8.58
CA ILE A 202 -10.08 13.21 8.83
C ILE A 202 -10.58 12.72 7.49
N ILE A 203 -10.11 11.54 7.10
CA ILE A 203 -10.53 10.87 5.87
C ILE A 203 -11.56 9.82 6.27
N PRO A 204 -12.79 9.89 5.72
CA PRO A 204 -13.83 8.91 5.99
C PRO A 204 -13.45 7.52 5.46
N GLU A 205 -14.17 6.49 5.90
CA GLU A 205 -14.01 5.15 5.33
C GLU A 205 -14.24 5.19 3.82
N GLN A 206 -13.28 4.65 3.08
CA GLN A 206 -13.31 4.66 1.61
C GLN A 206 -12.64 3.42 1.02
N VAL A 207 -13.02 3.07 -0.20
CA VAL A 207 -12.37 2.01 -0.99
C VAL A 207 -11.29 2.63 -1.86
N TYR A 208 -10.13 2.01 -1.84
CA TYR A 208 -8.95 2.41 -2.60
C TYR A 208 -8.46 1.28 -3.51
N LEU A 209 -7.93 1.65 -4.65
CA LEU A 209 -7.00 0.81 -5.39
C LEU A 209 -5.62 1.00 -4.75
N SER A 210 -5.12 -0.04 -4.11
CA SER A 210 -3.81 -0.06 -3.45
C SER A 210 -2.77 -0.63 -4.40
N ILE A 211 -1.71 0.12 -4.66
CA ILE A 211 -0.65 -0.21 -5.61
C ILE A 211 0.68 -0.03 -4.90
N GLU A 212 1.49 -1.08 -4.84
CA GLU A 212 2.81 -1.01 -4.24
C GLU A 212 3.88 -0.84 -5.32
N GLN A 213 4.73 0.16 -5.16
CA GLN A 213 5.85 0.50 -6.01
C GLN A 213 7.16 0.22 -5.27
N TRP A 214 8.09 -0.49 -5.90
CA TRP A 214 9.44 -0.63 -5.36
C TRP A 214 10.22 0.65 -5.53
N MET A 215 10.75 1.17 -4.44
CA MET A 215 11.56 2.38 -4.40
C MET A 215 13.00 2.01 -4.12
N PRO A 216 13.93 2.30 -5.05
CA PRO A 216 15.35 2.08 -4.83
C PRO A 216 15.93 3.15 -3.90
N ARG A 217 17.08 2.85 -3.31
CA ARG A 217 17.80 3.79 -2.45
C ARG A 217 18.27 5.05 -3.16
N HIS A 218 18.57 4.94 -4.46
CA HIS A 218 19.05 6.03 -5.28
C HIS A 218 17.98 6.44 -6.31
N ASP A 219 18.00 7.71 -6.69
CA ASP A 219 17.07 8.25 -7.69
C ASP A 219 15.59 8.13 -7.34
N PHE A 220 15.28 8.30 -6.06
CA PHE A 220 13.94 8.15 -5.51
C PHE A 220 12.88 8.97 -6.26
N VAL A 221 13.17 10.24 -6.55
CA VAL A 221 12.21 11.17 -7.19
C VAL A 221 11.87 10.74 -8.61
N SER A 222 12.85 10.28 -9.39
CA SER A 222 12.60 9.80 -10.76
C SER A 222 11.76 8.53 -10.76
N HIS A 223 12.04 7.60 -9.82
CA HIS A 223 11.23 6.37 -9.66
C HIS A 223 9.82 6.68 -9.20
N LEU A 224 9.64 7.61 -8.24
CA LEU A 224 8.31 8.04 -7.81
C LEU A 224 7.50 8.62 -8.96
N LYS A 225 8.09 9.52 -9.76
CA LYS A 225 7.43 10.11 -10.93
C LYS A 225 7.05 9.06 -11.97
N ALA A 226 7.98 8.18 -12.32
CA ALA A 226 7.72 7.10 -13.28
C ALA A 226 6.62 6.14 -12.78
N GLY A 227 6.59 5.86 -11.48
CA GLY A 227 5.52 5.07 -10.86
C GLY A 227 4.17 5.73 -10.90
N LEU A 228 4.10 7.01 -10.58
CA LEU A 228 2.85 7.78 -10.70
C LEU A 228 2.35 7.80 -12.15
N GLU A 229 3.24 7.99 -13.12
CA GLU A 229 2.88 7.91 -14.55
C GLU A 229 2.32 6.53 -14.91
N GLU A 230 2.95 5.44 -14.47
CA GLU A 230 2.48 4.08 -14.70
C GLU A 230 1.09 3.86 -14.07
N ILE A 231 0.85 4.38 -12.85
CA ILE A 231 -0.44 4.30 -12.16
C ILE A 231 -1.53 5.01 -12.97
N TRP A 232 -1.31 6.26 -13.33
CA TRP A 232 -2.33 7.11 -13.95
C TRP A 232 -2.56 6.80 -15.43
N VAL A 233 -1.51 6.42 -16.18
CA VAL A 233 -1.60 6.21 -17.62
C VAL A 233 -1.95 4.76 -17.98
N ARG A 234 -1.53 3.77 -17.17
CA ARG A 234 -1.72 2.36 -17.51
C ARG A 234 -2.58 1.59 -16.52
N ILE A 235 -2.26 1.65 -15.23
CA ILE A 235 -2.91 0.80 -14.23
C ILE A 235 -4.38 1.21 -14.02
N LEU A 236 -4.64 2.46 -13.75
CA LEU A 236 -5.99 2.95 -13.51
C LEU A 236 -6.92 2.77 -14.72
N PRO A 237 -6.54 3.17 -15.95
CA PRO A 237 -7.38 2.94 -17.12
C PRO A 237 -7.64 1.45 -17.40
N ALA A 238 -6.70 0.57 -17.09
CA ALA A 238 -6.86 -0.88 -17.27
C ALA A 238 -7.63 -1.57 -16.15
N SER A 239 -7.80 -0.91 -15.01
CA SER A 239 -8.42 -1.48 -13.81
C SER A 239 -9.93 -1.69 -13.93
N GLY A 240 -10.60 -0.91 -14.79
CA GLY A 240 -12.06 -0.88 -14.89
C GLY A 240 -12.75 -0.16 -13.73
N PHE A 241 -12.02 0.61 -12.95
CA PHE A 241 -12.55 1.48 -11.90
C PHE A 241 -12.46 2.94 -12.31
N GLU A 242 -13.37 3.75 -11.78
CA GLU A 242 -13.30 5.20 -11.89
C GLU A 242 -12.69 5.79 -10.61
N VAL A 243 -11.89 6.84 -10.78
CA VAL A 243 -11.37 7.58 -9.63
C VAL A 243 -12.54 8.29 -8.95
N SER A 244 -12.75 8.02 -7.67
CA SER A 244 -13.77 8.70 -6.88
C SER A 244 -13.23 9.96 -6.21
N PRO A 245 -14.09 10.91 -5.83
CA PRO A 245 -13.67 12.03 -5.00
C PRO A 245 -13.06 11.54 -3.69
N GLY A 246 -11.89 12.10 -3.35
CA GLY A 246 -11.18 11.77 -2.14
C GLY A 246 -9.67 11.97 -2.27
N PRO A 247 -8.93 11.93 -1.17
CA PRO A 247 -7.49 12.10 -1.19
C PRO A 247 -6.78 10.87 -1.77
N VAL A 248 -5.75 11.12 -2.57
CA VAL A 248 -4.73 10.12 -2.92
C VAL A 248 -3.71 10.07 -1.79
N ILE A 249 -3.36 8.87 -1.35
CA ILE A 249 -2.49 8.66 -0.19
C ILE A 249 -1.28 7.83 -0.60
N GLU A 250 -0.11 8.34 -0.26
CA GLU A 250 1.16 7.61 -0.31
C GLU A 250 1.51 7.13 1.10
N VAL A 251 1.79 5.84 1.27
CA VAL A 251 2.13 5.24 2.56
C VAL A 251 3.60 4.87 2.56
N TYR A 252 4.38 5.58 3.34
CA TYR A 252 5.82 5.42 3.46
C TYR A 252 6.16 4.63 4.71
N PRO A 253 6.79 3.44 4.61
CA PRO A 253 7.43 2.82 5.77
C PRO A 253 8.51 3.73 6.35
N ASP A 254 8.66 3.78 7.69
CA ASP A 254 9.62 4.66 8.37
C ASP A 254 11.05 4.54 7.82
N ALA A 255 11.48 3.33 7.49
CA ALA A 255 12.81 3.08 6.93
C ALA A 255 13.00 3.73 5.54
N LEU A 256 11.92 3.88 4.77
CA LEU A 256 11.97 4.51 3.45
C LEU A 256 12.04 6.03 3.55
N VAL A 257 11.28 6.63 4.49
CA VAL A 257 11.32 8.09 4.76
C VAL A 257 12.70 8.54 5.21
N ALA A 258 13.35 7.76 6.04
CA ALA A 258 14.71 8.07 6.52
C ALA A 258 15.80 7.96 5.43
N GLY A 259 15.45 7.56 4.19
CA GLY A 259 16.41 7.37 3.10
C GLY A 259 17.46 6.30 3.35
N GLN A 260 17.23 5.44 4.35
CA GLN A 260 18.21 4.45 4.82
C GLN A 260 18.15 3.15 4.03
N THR A 261 17.00 2.83 3.46
CA THR A 261 16.77 1.55 2.77
C THR A 261 15.98 1.73 1.48
N GLU A 262 16.04 0.74 0.61
CA GLU A 262 15.08 0.51 -0.46
C GLU A 262 13.85 -0.21 0.10
N GLY A 263 12.68 -0.06 -0.52
CA GLY A 263 11.47 -0.66 -0.01
C GLY A 263 10.23 -0.40 -0.85
N TRP A 264 9.09 -0.92 -0.38
CA TRP A 264 7.81 -0.75 -1.03
C TRP A 264 7.10 0.52 -0.52
N LEU A 265 6.78 1.41 -1.44
CA LEU A 265 5.87 2.54 -1.27
C LEU A 265 4.47 2.11 -1.70
N THR A 266 3.45 2.37 -0.89
CA THR A 266 2.08 2.06 -1.26
C THR A 266 1.34 3.33 -1.71
N HIS A 267 0.76 3.29 -2.91
CA HIS A 267 -0.15 4.31 -3.41
C HIS A 267 -1.59 3.85 -3.22
N LEU A 268 -2.41 4.68 -2.58
CA LEU A 268 -3.83 4.46 -2.40
C LEU A 268 -4.60 5.49 -3.25
N VAL A 269 -5.23 5.03 -4.32
CA VAL A 269 -6.06 5.86 -5.20
C VAL A 269 -7.52 5.59 -4.91
N PRO A 270 -8.32 6.61 -4.52
CA PRO A 270 -9.73 6.42 -4.21
C PRO A 270 -10.51 6.05 -5.47
N ILE A 271 -11.33 5.00 -5.37
CA ILE A 271 -12.08 4.46 -6.52
C ILE A 271 -13.54 4.18 -6.21
N SER A 272 -14.35 4.20 -7.27
CA SER A 272 -15.71 3.67 -7.29
C SER A 272 -15.85 2.61 -8.39
N ALA A 273 -16.83 1.72 -8.24
CA ALA A 273 -17.16 0.81 -9.32
C ALA A 273 -17.71 1.62 -10.50
N SER A 274 -17.22 1.34 -11.71
CA SER A 274 -17.85 1.87 -12.93
C SER A 274 -19.28 1.33 -13.02
N ASN A 275 -20.24 2.21 -13.20
CA ASN A 275 -21.64 1.85 -13.42
C ASN A 275 -21.85 1.12 -14.75
#